data_afa22012a4a692f686b8ea4210d3a7bc
#
_entry.id   afa22012a4a692f686b8ea4210d3a7bc
#
_cell.length_a   1.000
_cell.length_b   1.000
_cell.length_c   1.000
_cell.angle_alpha   90.00
_cell.angle_beta   90.00
_cell.angle_gamma   90.00
#
_symmetry.space_group_name_H-M   'P 1'
#
loop_
_entity.id
_entity.type
_entity.pdbx_description
1 polymer ?
#
loop_
_entity_poly.entity_id
_entity_poly.type
_entity_poly.pdbx_seq_one_letter_code
_entity_poly.pdbx_strand_id
1 'polypeptide(L)'
;MLTAVNPIRPSFADFASGSETIAIIGLGYVGLPLAALFARKFKVIGFDINAQRITELEAGHDRTRELSSEQLSSVIRPPTSAPGLSFSTDPKVLS
;
A
#
# COMPACT_ATOMS: atom_id res chain seq x y z
N MET A 1 8.00 5.78 -5.40
CA MET A 1 8.13 4.98 -6.61
C MET A 1 7.07 3.90 -6.63
N LEU A 2 6.48 3.68 -7.76
CA LEU A 2 5.39 2.72 -7.91
C LEU A 2 5.88 1.49 -8.67
N THR A 3 5.69 0.31 -8.09
CA THR A 3 6.13 -0.94 -8.71
C THR A 3 5.13 -2.05 -8.39
N ALA A 4 4.75 -2.83 -9.38
CA ALA A 4 4.02 -4.06 -9.17
C ALA A 4 5.04 -5.14 -8.78
N VAL A 5 4.74 -5.88 -7.71
CA VAL A 5 5.70 -6.82 -7.13
C VAL A 5 5.76 -8.14 -7.88
N ASN A 6 4.72 -8.51 -8.55
CA ASN A 6 4.65 -9.79 -9.24
C ASN A 6 5.64 -9.82 -10.41
N PRO A 7 6.66 -10.71 -10.39
CA PRO A 7 7.63 -10.77 -11.46
C PRO A 7 7.05 -11.30 -12.77
N ILE A 8 5.93 -12.01 -12.69
CA ILE A 8 5.21 -12.49 -13.87
C ILE A 8 4.11 -11.48 -14.11
N ARG A 9 4.08 -10.92 -15.31
CA ARG A 9 3.09 -9.91 -15.62
C ARG A 9 1.69 -10.51 -15.52
N PRO A 10 0.86 -10.04 -14.56
CA PRO A 10 -0.49 -10.55 -14.41
C PRO A 10 -1.40 -10.04 -15.52
N SER A 11 -2.47 -10.76 -15.78
CA SER A 11 -3.51 -10.26 -16.66
C SER A 11 -4.33 -9.19 -15.93
N PHE A 12 -5.05 -8.40 -16.69
CA PHE A 12 -5.95 -7.41 -16.09
C PHE A 12 -6.99 -8.10 -15.19
N ALA A 13 -7.45 -9.29 -15.58
CA ALA A 13 -8.42 -10.02 -14.79
C ALA A 13 -7.89 -10.40 -13.42
N ASP A 14 -6.60 -10.70 -13.30
CA ASP A 14 -6.00 -11.04 -12.03
C ASP A 14 -6.01 -9.85 -11.08
N PHE A 15 -5.69 -8.66 -11.57
CA PHE A 15 -5.79 -7.45 -10.77
C PHE A 15 -7.23 -7.17 -10.37
N ALA A 16 -8.15 -7.32 -11.30
CA ALA A 16 -9.57 -7.05 -11.04
C ALA A 16 -10.16 -8.01 -10.02
N SER A 17 -9.65 -9.24 -9.96
CA SER A 17 -10.13 -10.23 -8.99
C SER A 17 -9.53 -10.05 -7.61
N GLY A 18 -8.52 -9.20 -7.47
CA GLY A 18 -7.84 -9.00 -6.21
C GLY A 18 -6.87 -10.12 -5.85
N SER A 19 -6.56 -11.01 -6.80
CA SER A 19 -5.65 -12.13 -6.56
C SER A 19 -4.18 -11.70 -6.56
N GLU A 20 -3.87 -10.51 -7.08
CA GLU A 20 -2.52 -9.99 -7.15
C GLU A 20 -2.28 -8.96 -6.07
N THR A 21 -1.03 -8.86 -5.63
CA THR A 21 -0.61 -7.87 -4.65
C THR A 21 0.19 -6.78 -5.36
N ILE A 22 -0.18 -5.53 -5.08
CA ILE A 22 0.53 -4.38 -5.60
C ILE A 22 1.39 -3.82 -4.49
N ALA A 23 2.66 -3.56 -4.78
CA ALA A 23 3.54 -2.89 -3.84
C ALA A 23 3.80 -1.47 -4.31
N ILE A 24 3.67 -0.53 -3.39
CA ILE A 24 4.02 0.87 -3.62
C ILE A 24 5.27 1.14 -2.80
N ILE A 25 6.34 1.53 -3.47
CA ILE A 25 7.62 1.77 -2.82
C ILE A 25 7.81 3.28 -2.67
N GLY A 26 7.98 3.70 -1.43
CA GLY A 26 8.08 5.12 -1.11
C GLY A 26 6.71 5.71 -0.82
N LEU A 27 6.46 6.05 0.42
CA LEU A 27 5.14 6.50 0.88
C LEU A 27 5.13 7.98 1.20
N GLY A 28 5.62 8.76 0.24
CA GLY A 28 5.61 10.21 0.32
C GLY A 28 4.39 10.82 -0.36
N TYR A 29 4.58 12.00 -0.94
CA TYR A 29 3.49 12.79 -1.50
C TYR A 29 2.76 12.10 -2.66
N VAL A 30 3.44 11.28 -3.42
CA VAL A 30 2.86 10.59 -4.57
C VAL A 30 2.47 9.17 -4.22
N GLY A 31 3.37 8.44 -3.55
CA GLY A 31 3.17 7.02 -3.29
C GLY A 31 2.01 6.73 -2.36
N LEU A 32 1.86 7.52 -1.29
CA LEU A 32 0.81 7.25 -0.31
C LEU A 32 -0.59 7.44 -0.89
N PRO A 33 -0.92 8.56 -1.55
CA PRO A 33 -2.24 8.71 -2.14
C PRO A 33 -2.53 7.63 -3.18
N LEU A 34 -1.52 7.23 -3.95
CA LEU A 34 -1.69 6.19 -4.95
C LEU A 34 -1.96 4.84 -4.31
N ALA A 35 -1.24 4.53 -3.22
CA ALA A 35 -1.46 3.29 -2.48
C ALA A 35 -2.88 3.22 -1.92
N ALA A 36 -3.37 4.32 -1.37
CA ALA A 36 -4.72 4.38 -0.83
C ALA A 36 -5.76 4.20 -1.93
N LEU A 37 -5.52 4.78 -3.11
CA LEU A 37 -6.43 4.66 -4.23
C LEU A 37 -6.55 3.20 -4.69
N PHE A 38 -5.42 2.54 -4.88
CA PHE A 38 -5.42 1.14 -5.31
C PHE A 38 -5.98 0.21 -4.24
N ALA A 39 -5.79 0.55 -2.97
CA ALA A 39 -6.24 -0.29 -1.86
C ALA A 39 -7.76 -0.42 -1.76
N ARG A 40 -8.49 0.41 -2.48
CA ARG A 40 -9.95 0.29 -2.54
C ARG A 40 -10.39 -0.96 -3.27
N LYS A 41 -9.56 -1.47 -4.17
CA LYS A 41 -9.92 -2.63 -5.01
C LYS A 41 -8.93 -3.76 -4.94
N PHE A 42 -7.69 -3.49 -4.54
CA PHE A 42 -6.62 -4.46 -4.58
C PHE A 42 -5.96 -4.62 -3.22
N LYS A 43 -5.25 -5.71 -3.06
CA LYS A 43 -4.36 -5.87 -1.92
C LYS A 43 -3.10 -5.05 -2.21
N VAL A 44 -2.80 -4.09 -1.34
CA VAL A 44 -1.65 -3.20 -1.52
C VAL A 44 -0.74 -3.27 -0.31
N ILE A 45 0.56 -3.37 -0.56
CA ILE A 45 1.58 -3.26 0.48
C ILE A 45 2.35 -1.98 0.22
N GLY A 46 2.31 -1.07 1.17
CA GLY A 46 3.10 0.15 1.14
C GLY A 46 4.43 -0.09 1.83
N PHE A 47 5.52 0.07 1.10
CA PHE A 47 6.86 -0.15 1.62
C PHE A 47 7.60 1.18 1.75
N ASP A 48 8.26 1.39 2.89
CA ASP A 48 9.17 2.51 3.07
C ASP A 48 10.29 2.06 4.00
N ILE A 49 11.51 2.48 3.71
CA ILE A 49 12.66 2.15 4.55
C ILE A 49 12.64 2.93 5.86
N ASN A 50 11.85 3.99 5.93
CA ASN A 50 11.73 4.82 7.12
C ASN A 50 10.72 4.20 8.08
N ALA A 51 11.21 3.54 9.13
CA ALA A 51 10.35 2.86 10.10
C ALA A 51 9.41 3.83 10.82
N GLN A 52 9.86 5.06 11.07
CA GLN A 52 9.03 6.06 11.72
C GLN A 52 7.83 6.43 10.85
N ARG A 53 8.06 6.56 9.55
CA ARG A 53 6.98 6.82 8.59
C ARG A 53 5.95 5.70 8.62
N ILE A 54 6.41 4.45 8.63
CA ILE A 54 5.52 3.30 8.70
C ILE A 54 4.70 3.31 9.99
N THR A 55 5.34 3.59 11.11
CA THR A 55 4.65 3.66 12.40
C THR A 55 3.55 4.70 12.40
N GLU A 56 3.83 5.90 11.86
CA GLU A 56 2.83 6.95 11.74
C GLU A 56 1.64 6.50 10.91
N LEU A 57 1.92 5.90 9.76
CA LEU A 57 0.86 5.51 8.84
C LEU A 57 0.00 4.39 9.40
N GLU A 58 0.63 3.45 10.11
CA GLU A 58 -0.12 2.37 10.78
C GLU A 58 -1.04 2.92 11.86
N ALA A 59 -0.66 4.03 12.46
CA ALA A 59 -1.50 4.72 13.45
C ALA A 59 -2.59 5.59 12.79
N GLY A 60 -2.64 5.62 11.47
CA GLY A 60 -3.65 6.40 10.76
C GLY A 60 -3.30 7.87 10.59
N HIS A 61 -2.02 8.20 10.68
CA HIS A 61 -1.57 9.59 10.60
C HIS A 61 -0.60 9.80 9.44
N ASP A 62 -0.91 10.77 8.59
CA ASP A 62 -0.04 11.17 7.48
C ASP A 62 0.46 12.58 7.72
N ARG A 63 1.75 12.73 8.09
CA ARG A 63 2.33 14.04 8.34
C ARG A 63 2.40 14.91 7.10
N THR A 64 2.39 14.31 5.91
CA THR A 64 2.42 15.08 4.66
C THR A 64 1.06 15.66 4.31
N ARG A 65 0.01 15.23 5.03
CA ARG A 65 -1.36 15.70 4.85
C ARG A 65 -1.94 15.49 3.46
N GLU A 66 -1.41 14.51 2.74
CA GLU A 66 -2.00 14.09 1.47
C GLU A 66 -3.29 13.32 1.69
N LEU A 67 -3.36 12.61 2.82
CA LEU A 67 -4.57 11.90 3.24
C LEU A 67 -4.96 12.36 4.63
N SER A 68 -6.27 12.51 4.85
CA SER A 68 -6.78 12.72 6.20
C SER A 68 -6.70 11.39 6.98
N SER A 69 -6.77 11.48 8.31
CA SER A 69 -6.80 10.29 9.14
C SER A 69 -7.96 9.38 8.76
N GLU A 70 -9.10 9.96 8.42
CA GLU A 70 -10.27 9.20 8.02
C GLU A 70 -10.04 8.46 6.70
N GLN A 71 -9.47 9.15 5.72
CA GLN A 71 -9.16 8.53 4.42
C GLN A 71 -8.17 7.40 4.58
N LEU A 72 -7.12 7.61 5.36
CA LEU A 72 -6.09 6.62 5.58
C LEU A 72 -6.64 5.41 6.32
N SER A 73 -7.35 5.66 7.43
CA SER A 73 -7.91 4.57 8.24
C SER A 73 -8.93 3.74 7.49
N SER A 74 -9.62 4.36 6.52
CA SER A 74 -10.65 3.64 5.77
C SER A 74 -10.09 2.53 4.87
N VAL A 75 -8.80 2.58 4.53
CA VAL A 75 -8.19 1.60 3.64
C VAL A 75 -7.19 0.67 4.34
N ILE A 76 -6.75 1.00 5.54
CA ILE A 76 -5.80 0.16 6.27
C ILE A 76 -6.46 -1.16 6.67
N ARG A 77 -5.80 -2.26 6.32
CA ARG A 77 -6.27 -3.62 6.66
C ARG A 77 -5.07 -4.50 6.99
N PRO A 78 -5.26 -5.59 7.71
CA PRO A 78 -4.20 -6.57 7.91
C PRO A 78 -3.68 -7.08 6.58
N PRO A 79 -2.41 -7.50 6.50
CA PRO A 79 -1.84 -7.99 5.24
C PRO A 79 -2.52 -9.24 4.70
N THR A 80 -3.32 -9.91 5.52
CA THR A 80 -4.09 -11.08 5.09
C THR A 80 -5.43 -10.74 4.47
N SER A 81 -5.81 -9.46 4.52
CA SER A 81 -7.09 -9.00 3.97
C SER A 81 -6.91 -8.38 2.60
N ALA A 82 -7.90 -8.57 1.73
CA ALA A 82 -7.95 -7.92 0.43
C ALA A 82 -9.40 -7.57 0.12
N PRO A 83 -9.67 -6.38 -0.42
CA PRO A 83 -8.72 -5.30 -0.68
C PRO A 83 -8.29 -4.59 0.59
N GLY A 84 -7.24 -3.82 0.51
CA GLY A 84 -6.79 -3.01 1.63
C GLY A 84 -5.31 -2.70 1.56
N LEU A 85 -4.88 -1.79 2.44
CA LEU A 85 -3.51 -1.32 2.51
C LEU A 85 -2.87 -1.79 3.79
N SER A 86 -1.72 -2.42 3.68
CA SER A 86 -0.85 -2.72 4.81
C SER A 86 0.52 -2.12 4.54
N PHE A 87 1.35 -2.03 5.56
CA PHE A 87 2.65 -1.37 5.48
C PHE A 87 3.78 -2.29 5.91
N SER A 88 4.97 -2.03 5.40
CA SER A 88 6.15 -2.79 5.81
C SER A 88 7.43 -1.99 5.60
N THR A 89 8.42 -2.25 6.44
CA THR A 89 9.79 -1.80 6.22
C THR A 89 10.67 -2.94 5.75
N ASP A 90 10.14 -4.14 5.64
CA ASP A 90 10.91 -5.34 5.30
C ASP A 90 10.96 -5.52 3.78
N PRO A 91 12.17 -5.41 3.17
CA PRO A 91 12.29 -5.58 1.73
C PRO A 91 11.89 -6.97 1.22
N LYS A 92 11.76 -7.94 2.10
CA LYS A 92 11.31 -9.28 1.71
C LYS A 92 9.89 -9.29 1.16
N VAL A 93 9.08 -8.30 1.53
CA VAL A 93 7.72 -8.20 0.98
C VAL A 93 7.72 -7.90 -0.50
N LEU A 94 8.87 -7.49 -1.04
CA LEU A 94 9.02 -7.14 -2.45
C LEU A 94 9.50 -8.32 -3.31
N SER A 95 9.70 -9.47 -2.71
CA SER A 95 10.19 -10.67 -3.41
C SER A 95 9.05 -11.49 -3.99
#